data_de09fbfda48f64a3a359ba926f5895c0
#
_entry.id   de09fbfda48f64a3a359ba926f5895c0
#
_cell.length_a   1.000
_cell.length_b   1.000
_cell.length_c   1.000
_cell.angle_alpha   90.00
_cell.angle_beta   90.00
_cell.angle_gamma   90.00
#
_symmetry.space_group_name_H-M   'P 1'
#
loop_
_entity.id
_entity.type
_entity.pdbx_description
1 polymer ?
#
loop_
_entity_poly.entity_id
_entity_poly.type
_entity_poly.pdbx_seq_one_letter_code
_entity_poly.pdbx_strand_id
1 'polypeptide(L)'
;MGHPEVKYLLVMNEPNLTDQANRTPQQAAADWPKYEQVIADLAAQGRTIYLVGPQMNWGTMTNYSDPVVWLDAFYTAYKVNNGGVPPKIDYLAFHWYDYGLAAQLDRLKKYDKKIWITEMANWNPQINSYAKQAEQMTQMVAICENRSDVFRYAWFIGRGGLPDNKYTYLFEPTPGQLNDLGKLYLSLPWTK
;
A
#
# COMPACT_ATOMS: atom_id res chain seq x y z
N MET A 1 -10.19 -13.66 21.57
CA MET A 1 -9.37 -13.25 20.42
C MET A 1 -7.97 -12.91 20.92
N GLY A 2 -6.96 -13.61 20.41
CA GLY A 2 -5.62 -13.65 20.97
C GLY A 2 -4.67 -12.46 20.70
N HIS A 3 -5.12 -11.37 20.04
CA HIS A 3 -4.23 -10.30 19.62
C HIS A 3 -4.85 -8.91 19.85
N PRO A 4 -4.89 -8.43 21.11
CA PRO A 4 -5.44 -7.12 21.44
C PRO A 4 -4.60 -5.95 20.90
N GLU A 5 -3.34 -6.18 20.56
CA GLU A 5 -2.40 -5.20 20.02
C GLU A 5 -2.69 -4.82 18.55
N VAL A 6 -3.44 -5.67 17.80
CA VAL A 6 -3.79 -5.38 16.40
C VAL A 6 -4.78 -4.22 16.33
N LYS A 7 -4.41 -3.17 15.62
CA LYS A 7 -5.18 -1.93 15.43
C LYS A 7 -5.57 -1.67 13.98
N TYR A 8 -5.00 -2.38 13.04
CA TYR A 8 -5.21 -2.13 11.61
C TYR A 8 -5.55 -3.42 10.89
N LEU A 9 -6.59 -3.36 10.06
CA LEU A 9 -6.97 -4.44 9.15
C LEU A 9 -6.64 -4.01 7.72
N LEU A 10 -5.60 -4.60 7.14
CA LEU A 10 -5.21 -4.38 5.75
C LEU A 10 -5.98 -5.36 4.87
N VAL A 11 -6.68 -4.84 3.86
CA VAL A 11 -7.58 -5.66 3.04
C VAL A 11 -7.33 -5.49 1.55
N MET A 12 -7.64 -6.53 0.78
CA MET A 12 -7.56 -6.59 -0.68
C MET A 12 -6.21 -6.19 -1.22
N ASN A 13 -5.26 -7.14 -1.20
CA ASN A 13 -3.97 -6.94 -1.84
C ASN A 13 -4.12 -6.85 -3.36
N GLU A 14 -3.74 -5.71 -3.93
CA GLU A 14 -3.68 -5.44 -5.38
C GLU A 14 -4.93 -5.92 -6.16
N PRO A 15 -6.13 -5.41 -5.83
CA PRO A 15 -7.36 -5.93 -6.43
C PRO A 15 -7.43 -5.76 -7.94
N ASN A 16 -6.71 -4.80 -8.50
CA ASN A 16 -6.63 -4.55 -9.94
C ASN A 16 -5.52 -5.33 -10.66
N LEU A 17 -4.87 -6.28 -9.98
CA LEU A 17 -3.99 -7.27 -10.62
C LEU A 17 -4.70 -8.62 -10.73
N THR A 18 -4.60 -9.22 -11.92
CA THR A 18 -5.31 -10.46 -12.26
C THR A 18 -4.70 -11.71 -11.61
N ASP A 19 -3.47 -11.61 -11.14
CA ASP A 19 -2.72 -12.65 -10.42
C ASP A 19 -2.65 -12.42 -8.89
N GLN A 20 -3.33 -11.37 -8.40
CA GLN A 20 -3.44 -11.04 -6.98
C GLN A 20 -4.90 -11.21 -6.49
N ALA A 21 -5.44 -10.26 -5.75
CA ALA A 21 -6.82 -10.40 -5.29
C ALA A 21 -7.86 -10.44 -6.43
N ASN A 22 -7.54 -9.90 -7.60
CA ASN A 22 -8.33 -9.99 -8.83
C ASN A 22 -9.82 -9.68 -8.60
N ARG A 23 -10.09 -8.47 -8.13
CA ARG A 23 -11.45 -7.97 -7.87
C ARG A 23 -11.76 -6.76 -8.72
N THR A 24 -12.80 -6.86 -9.54
CA THR A 24 -13.33 -5.66 -10.20
C THR A 24 -13.83 -4.65 -9.16
N PRO A 25 -13.93 -3.36 -9.48
CA PRO A 25 -14.49 -2.35 -8.59
C PRO A 25 -15.87 -2.73 -8.04
N GLN A 26 -16.72 -3.34 -8.88
CA GLN A 26 -18.07 -3.77 -8.51
C GLN A 26 -18.05 -4.94 -7.53
N GLN A 27 -17.18 -5.94 -7.77
CA GLN A 27 -16.99 -7.07 -6.85
C GLN A 27 -16.44 -6.61 -5.50
N ALA A 28 -15.44 -5.74 -5.54
CA ALA A 28 -14.88 -5.16 -4.31
C ALA A 28 -15.93 -4.35 -3.53
N ALA A 29 -16.75 -3.57 -4.21
CA ALA A 29 -17.86 -2.83 -3.60
C ALA A 29 -18.92 -3.74 -2.95
N ALA A 30 -19.20 -4.89 -3.54
CA ALA A 30 -20.09 -5.89 -2.98
C ALA A 30 -19.49 -6.64 -1.78
N ASP A 31 -18.17 -6.86 -1.79
CA ASP A 31 -17.47 -7.52 -0.69
C ASP A 31 -17.14 -6.59 0.49
N TRP A 32 -17.01 -5.28 0.26
CA TRP A 32 -16.52 -4.30 1.24
C TRP A 32 -17.32 -4.27 2.55
N PRO A 33 -18.66 -4.36 2.56
CA PRO A 33 -19.45 -4.39 3.79
C PRO A 33 -19.07 -5.52 4.77
N LYS A 34 -18.46 -6.60 4.29
CA LYS A 34 -17.98 -7.70 5.17
C LYS A 34 -16.83 -7.23 6.06
N TYR A 35 -15.94 -6.39 5.54
CA TYR A 35 -14.83 -5.84 6.33
C TYR A 35 -15.34 -4.78 7.30
N GLU A 36 -16.30 -3.96 6.89
CA GLU A 36 -16.96 -2.98 7.76
C GLU A 36 -17.68 -3.66 8.92
N GLN A 37 -18.35 -4.80 8.65
CA GLN A 37 -19.01 -5.59 9.70
C GLN A 37 -18.01 -6.12 10.72
N VAL A 38 -16.85 -6.64 10.28
CA VAL A 38 -15.79 -7.08 11.21
C VAL A 38 -15.32 -5.92 12.11
N ILE A 39 -15.16 -4.73 11.55
CA ILE A 39 -14.80 -3.54 12.34
C ILE A 39 -15.88 -3.18 13.34
N ALA A 40 -17.15 -3.22 12.93
CA ALA A 40 -18.30 -2.94 13.81
C ALA A 40 -18.42 -3.97 14.95
N ASP A 41 -18.27 -5.26 14.66
CA ASP A 41 -18.31 -6.34 15.65
C ASP A 41 -17.18 -6.20 16.69
N LEU A 42 -16.00 -5.79 16.26
CA LEU A 42 -14.87 -5.55 17.14
C LEU A 42 -15.08 -4.28 17.99
N ALA A 43 -15.67 -3.24 17.41
CA ALA A 43 -16.02 -2.03 18.14
C ALA A 43 -17.06 -2.30 19.24
N ALA A 44 -18.05 -3.15 18.97
CA ALA A 44 -19.03 -3.61 19.99
C ALA A 44 -18.37 -4.37 21.17
N GLN A 45 -17.16 -4.91 20.95
CA GLN A 45 -16.34 -5.57 21.97
C GLN A 45 -15.33 -4.61 22.64
N GLY A 46 -15.46 -3.29 22.42
CA GLY A 46 -14.55 -2.26 22.96
C GLY A 46 -13.20 -2.15 22.24
N ARG A 47 -13.06 -2.71 21.03
CA ARG A 47 -11.82 -2.68 20.26
C ARG A 47 -11.93 -1.71 19.08
N THR A 48 -11.00 -0.79 18.98
CA THR A 48 -10.89 0.10 17.83
C THR A 48 -9.93 -0.51 16.81
N ILE A 49 -10.44 -0.84 15.61
CA ILE A 49 -9.66 -1.31 14.47
C ILE A 49 -9.89 -0.36 13.29
N TYR A 50 -8.82 0.03 12.65
CA TYR A 50 -8.84 0.89 11.46
C TYR A 50 -8.78 0.05 10.19
N LEU A 51 -9.62 0.39 9.22
CA LEU A 51 -9.68 -0.27 7.92
C LEU A 51 -8.71 0.41 6.94
N VAL A 52 -7.76 -0.36 6.44
CA VAL A 52 -6.68 0.10 5.55
C VAL A 52 -6.83 -0.58 4.19
N GLY A 53 -6.97 0.20 3.14
CA GLY A 53 -7.10 -0.35 1.79
C GLY A 53 -8.19 0.31 0.96
N PRO A 54 -8.53 -0.26 -0.20
CA PRO A 54 -7.81 -1.39 -0.83
C PRO A 54 -6.35 -1.06 -1.10
N GLN A 55 -5.46 -2.07 -1.07
CA GLN A 55 -4.04 -1.90 -1.33
C GLN A 55 -3.82 -1.89 -2.83
N MET A 56 -3.80 -0.70 -3.42
CA MET A 56 -3.76 -0.51 -4.88
C MET A 56 -2.34 -0.57 -5.43
N ASN A 57 -2.22 -0.98 -6.70
CA ASN A 57 -1.00 -0.85 -7.49
C ASN A 57 -1.35 -0.44 -8.93
N TRP A 58 -0.37 -0.16 -9.78
CA TRP A 58 -0.59 -0.21 -11.22
C TRP A 58 -0.84 -1.66 -11.63
N GLY A 59 -2.01 -1.92 -12.21
CA GLY A 59 -2.52 -3.27 -12.36
C GLY A 59 -2.52 -3.79 -13.78
N THR A 60 -2.96 -5.04 -13.92
CA THR A 60 -3.10 -5.77 -15.19
C THR A 60 -4.56 -5.92 -15.62
N MET A 61 -5.51 -5.51 -14.80
CA MET A 61 -6.94 -5.65 -15.09
C MET A 61 -7.37 -4.72 -16.24
N THR A 62 -7.99 -5.27 -17.24
CA THR A 62 -8.51 -4.50 -18.40
C THR A 62 -9.42 -3.37 -17.91
N ASN A 63 -9.21 -2.16 -18.43
CA ASN A 63 -9.89 -0.89 -18.08
C ASN A 63 -9.60 -0.37 -16.65
N TYR A 64 -8.92 -1.12 -15.81
CA TYR A 64 -8.67 -0.78 -14.41
C TYR A 64 -7.20 -0.94 -13.99
N SER A 65 -6.28 -0.84 -14.94
CA SER A 65 -4.84 -0.86 -14.65
C SER A 65 -4.41 0.36 -13.83
N ASP A 66 -5.00 1.51 -14.09
CA ASP A 66 -4.77 2.72 -13.29
C ASP A 66 -5.51 2.63 -11.95
N PRO A 67 -4.78 2.70 -10.81
CA PRO A 67 -5.37 2.57 -9.47
C PRO A 67 -6.42 3.65 -9.17
N VAL A 68 -6.27 4.86 -9.71
CA VAL A 68 -7.24 5.95 -9.51
C VAL A 68 -8.54 5.68 -10.27
N VAL A 69 -8.46 5.16 -11.49
CA VAL A 69 -9.64 4.76 -12.27
C VAL A 69 -10.39 3.63 -11.56
N TRP A 70 -9.66 2.65 -11.04
CA TRP A 70 -10.26 1.57 -10.27
C TRP A 70 -10.95 2.08 -8.99
N LEU A 71 -10.28 2.94 -8.22
CA LEU A 71 -10.83 3.52 -7.00
C LEU A 71 -12.09 4.36 -7.26
N ASP A 72 -12.09 5.20 -8.29
CA ASP A 72 -13.27 6.00 -8.65
C ASP A 72 -14.49 5.11 -8.96
N ALA A 73 -14.25 4.04 -9.72
CA ALA A 73 -15.30 3.06 -10.04
C ALA A 73 -15.77 2.29 -8.80
N PHE A 74 -14.84 1.93 -7.90
CA PHE A 74 -15.17 1.29 -6.63
C PHE A 74 -16.04 2.18 -5.73
N TYR A 75 -15.63 3.43 -5.51
CA TYR A 75 -16.42 4.39 -4.71
C TYR A 75 -17.81 4.62 -5.33
N THR A 76 -17.90 4.69 -6.66
CA THR A 76 -19.16 4.84 -7.37
C THR A 76 -20.06 3.61 -7.16
N ALA A 77 -19.53 2.42 -7.38
CA ALA A 77 -20.28 1.17 -7.21
C ALA A 77 -20.73 0.97 -5.75
N TYR A 78 -19.85 1.28 -4.80
CA TYR A 78 -20.20 1.18 -3.38
C TYR A 78 -21.35 2.11 -3.00
N LYS A 79 -21.29 3.39 -3.40
CA LYS A 79 -22.36 4.36 -3.14
C LYS A 79 -23.70 3.93 -3.73
N VAL A 80 -23.70 3.41 -4.95
CA VAL A 80 -24.92 2.88 -5.59
C VAL A 80 -25.55 1.77 -4.76
N ASN A 81 -24.73 0.84 -4.26
CA ASN A 81 -25.18 -0.29 -3.47
C ASN A 81 -25.61 0.06 -2.02
N ASN A 82 -25.14 1.21 -1.52
CA ASN A 82 -25.29 1.57 -0.09
C ASN A 82 -25.97 2.95 0.10
N GLY A 83 -26.95 3.29 -0.73
CA GLY A 83 -27.79 4.46 -0.53
C GLY A 83 -27.05 5.81 -0.60
N GLY A 84 -25.96 5.89 -1.37
CA GLY A 84 -25.15 7.09 -1.54
C GLY A 84 -24.05 7.28 -0.49
N VAL A 85 -23.98 6.42 0.53
CA VAL A 85 -22.95 6.49 1.58
C VAL A 85 -21.61 6.00 1.02
N PRO A 86 -20.49 6.70 1.24
CA PRO A 86 -19.17 6.23 0.80
C PRO A 86 -18.67 5.04 1.64
N PRO A 87 -17.75 4.20 1.12
CA PRO A 87 -17.15 3.12 1.87
C PRO A 87 -16.38 3.67 3.08
N LYS A 88 -16.46 2.96 4.22
CA LYS A 88 -15.59 3.24 5.35
C LYS A 88 -14.18 2.81 4.97
N ILE A 89 -13.30 3.78 4.89
CA ILE A 89 -11.85 3.61 4.71
C ILE A 89 -11.19 4.59 5.67
N ASP A 90 -10.37 4.10 6.59
CA ASP A 90 -9.64 4.96 7.52
C ASP A 90 -8.33 5.46 6.88
N TYR A 91 -7.65 4.58 6.15
CA TYR A 91 -6.44 4.89 5.40
C TYR A 91 -6.52 4.29 4.01
N LEU A 92 -6.22 5.08 2.98
CA LEU A 92 -5.93 4.51 1.66
C LEU A 92 -4.60 3.79 1.69
N ALA A 93 -4.49 2.70 0.93
CA ALA A 93 -3.23 1.99 0.79
C ALA A 93 -2.84 1.82 -0.67
N PHE A 94 -1.56 1.85 -0.95
CA PHE A 94 -1.07 1.52 -2.28
C PHE A 94 0.37 1.05 -2.26
N HIS A 95 0.78 0.40 -3.38
CA HIS A 95 2.13 -0.03 -3.65
C HIS A 95 2.75 0.87 -4.72
N TRP A 96 4.05 1.10 -4.62
CA TRP A 96 4.75 1.90 -5.60
C TRP A 96 6.12 1.31 -5.94
N TYR A 97 6.34 1.04 -7.22
CA TYR A 97 7.53 0.35 -7.67
C TYR A 97 8.27 1.06 -8.82
N ASP A 98 8.05 2.36 -8.98
CA ASP A 98 8.63 3.15 -10.07
C ASP A 98 9.05 4.56 -9.60
N TYR A 99 9.48 5.38 -10.53
CA TYR A 99 9.64 6.82 -10.34
C TYR A 99 8.29 7.51 -10.16
N GLY A 100 8.31 8.77 -9.71
CA GLY A 100 7.11 9.61 -9.67
C GLY A 100 6.19 9.41 -8.47
N LEU A 101 6.68 8.84 -7.37
CA LEU A 101 5.91 8.65 -6.13
C LEU A 101 5.13 9.90 -5.69
N ALA A 102 5.76 11.09 -5.73
CA ALA A 102 5.12 12.34 -5.32
C ALA A 102 3.89 12.66 -6.17
N ALA A 103 4.00 12.49 -7.50
CA ALA A 103 2.89 12.73 -8.42
C ALA A 103 1.72 11.75 -8.18
N GLN A 104 2.02 10.48 -7.89
CA GLN A 104 0.99 9.51 -7.55
C GLN A 104 0.28 9.85 -6.23
N LEU A 105 1.02 10.28 -5.22
CA LEU A 105 0.43 10.74 -3.96
C LEU A 105 -0.50 11.95 -4.18
N ASP A 106 -0.13 12.87 -5.05
CA ASP A 106 -0.96 14.03 -5.38
C ASP A 106 -2.29 13.62 -6.06
N ARG A 107 -2.28 12.59 -6.90
CA ARG A 107 -3.51 12.04 -7.51
C ARG A 107 -4.48 11.44 -6.49
N LEU A 108 -3.97 10.94 -5.36
CA LEU A 108 -4.77 10.30 -4.31
C LEU A 108 -5.37 11.31 -3.32
N LYS A 109 -4.94 12.57 -3.29
CA LYS A 109 -5.45 13.61 -2.38
C LYS A 109 -6.96 13.83 -2.49
N LYS A 110 -7.55 13.60 -3.67
CA LYS A 110 -8.99 13.79 -3.89
C LYS A 110 -9.89 12.92 -3.02
N TYR A 111 -9.36 11.85 -2.44
CA TYR A 111 -10.14 10.97 -1.54
C TYR A 111 -10.15 11.46 -0.09
N ASP A 112 -9.38 12.50 0.24
CA ASP A 112 -9.30 13.10 1.58
C ASP A 112 -9.01 12.05 2.68
N LYS A 113 -8.02 11.19 2.41
CA LYS A 113 -7.54 10.15 3.32
C LYS A 113 -6.04 10.25 3.50
N LYS A 114 -5.55 9.94 4.69
CA LYS A 114 -4.13 9.64 4.86
C LYS A 114 -3.79 8.35 4.14
N ILE A 115 -2.57 8.29 3.64
CA ILE A 115 -2.11 7.21 2.78
C ILE A 115 -1.10 6.34 3.53
N TRP A 116 -1.30 5.04 3.46
CA TRP A 116 -0.31 4.06 3.86
C TRP A 116 0.30 3.40 2.62
N ILE A 117 1.58 3.66 2.37
CA ILE A 117 2.33 2.99 1.31
C ILE A 117 2.78 1.66 1.89
N THR A 118 1.98 0.62 1.67
CA THR A 118 2.20 -0.69 2.29
C THR A 118 3.37 -1.45 1.67
N GLU A 119 3.74 -1.10 0.44
CA GLU A 119 4.93 -1.61 -0.23
C GLU A 119 5.53 -0.53 -1.12
N MET A 120 6.84 -0.33 -1.07
CA MET A 120 7.55 0.53 -2.01
C MET A 120 8.97 0.04 -2.27
N ALA A 121 9.38 0.16 -3.51
CA ALA A 121 10.76 0.04 -4.00
C ALA A 121 10.83 0.69 -5.39
N ASN A 122 11.93 0.59 -6.11
CA ASN A 122 11.93 0.96 -7.51
C ASN A 122 12.39 -0.24 -8.36
N TRP A 123 11.48 -0.75 -9.20
CA TRP A 123 11.71 -1.89 -10.09
C TRP A 123 11.90 -1.46 -11.55
N ASN A 124 11.98 -0.15 -11.80
CA ASN A 124 12.24 0.34 -13.14
C ASN A 124 13.54 -0.28 -13.67
N PRO A 125 13.60 -0.75 -14.93
CA PRO A 125 14.80 -1.35 -15.52
C PRO A 125 16.05 -0.47 -15.49
N GLN A 126 15.90 0.83 -15.30
CA GLN A 126 17.03 1.76 -15.11
C GLN A 126 17.73 1.58 -13.75
N ILE A 127 17.07 0.94 -12.78
CA ILE A 127 17.65 0.58 -11.48
C ILE A 127 18.43 -0.72 -11.64
N ASN A 128 19.67 -0.61 -12.07
CA ASN A 128 20.53 -1.74 -12.41
C ASN A 128 21.73 -1.89 -11.45
N SER A 129 21.62 -1.31 -10.26
CA SER A 129 22.65 -1.43 -9.20
C SER A 129 22.09 -1.10 -7.82
N TYR A 130 22.74 -1.59 -6.78
CA TYR A 130 22.44 -1.20 -5.39
C TYR A 130 22.63 0.29 -5.14
N ALA A 131 23.61 0.95 -5.78
CA ALA A 131 23.81 2.38 -5.64
C ALA A 131 22.61 3.20 -6.14
N LYS A 132 22.07 2.85 -7.30
CA LYS A 132 20.85 3.49 -7.82
C LYS A 132 19.62 3.20 -6.95
N GLN A 133 19.51 1.99 -6.44
CA GLN A 133 18.41 1.67 -5.55
C GLN A 133 18.51 2.42 -4.23
N ALA A 134 19.71 2.60 -3.68
CA ALA A 134 19.96 3.39 -2.48
C ALA A 134 19.59 4.88 -2.67
N GLU A 135 19.91 5.44 -3.83
CA GLU A 135 19.49 6.79 -4.21
C GLU A 135 17.95 6.90 -4.23
N GLN A 136 17.26 5.96 -4.90
CA GLN A 136 15.81 5.93 -4.96
C GLN A 136 15.17 5.74 -3.59
N MET A 137 15.69 4.84 -2.77
CA MET A 137 15.25 4.64 -1.40
C MET A 137 15.31 5.96 -0.60
N THR A 138 16.43 6.66 -0.68
CA THR A 138 16.63 7.95 0.01
C THR A 138 15.60 8.98 -0.46
N GLN A 139 15.36 9.09 -1.76
CA GLN A 139 14.39 10.02 -2.33
C GLN A 139 12.97 9.67 -1.92
N MET A 140 12.57 8.38 -2.01
CA MET A 140 11.22 7.94 -1.68
C MET A 140 10.92 8.10 -0.19
N VAL A 141 11.87 7.77 0.69
CA VAL A 141 11.74 8.00 2.14
C VAL A 141 11.61 9.50 2.43
N ALA A 142 12.44 10.34 1.84
CA ALA A 142 12.35 11.80 2.02
C ALA A 142 10.98 12.35 1.55
N ILE A 143 10.43 11.87 0.43
CA ILE A 143 9.08 12.24 -0.01
C ILE A 143 8.05 11.85 1.07
N CYS A 144 8.10 10.63 1.59
CA CYS A 144 7.16 10.15 2.61
C CYS A 144 7.25 10.96 3.89
N GLU A 145 8.46 11.21 4.39
CA GLU A 145 8.68 11.93 5.65
C GLU A 145 8.25 13.41 5.59
N ASN A 146 8.42 14.07 4.43
CA ASN A 146 8.06 15.46 4.25
C ASN A 146 6.57 15.70 3.93
N ARG A 147 5.75 14.65 3.86
CA ARG A 147 4.31 14.78 3.51
C ARG A 147 3.40 14.47 4.69
N SER A 148 2.53 15.40 5.03
CA SER A 148 1.53 15.21 6.10
C SER A 148 0.41 14.24 5.74
N ASP A 149 0.16 14.00 4.44
CA ASP A 149 -0.84 13.05 3.94
C ASP A 149 -0.34 11.59 3.93
N VAL A 150 0.96 11.35 4.06
CA VAL A 150 1.51 10.01 4.27
C VAL A 150 1.42 9.65 5.75
N PHE A 151 0.77 8.53 6.05
CA PHE A 151 0.64 7.99 7.41
C PHE A 151 1.80 7.06 7.76
N ARG A 152 2.08 6.08 6.88
CA ARG A 152 3.16 5.10 7.02
C ARG A 152 3.63 4.65 5.65
N TYR A 153 4.81 4.04 5.63
CA TYR A 153 5.38 3.39 4.45
C TYR A 153 6.21 2.17 4.87
N ALA A 154 6.38 1.23 3.95
CA ALA A 154 7.21 0.06 4.13
C ALA A 154 8.01 -0.24 2.87
N TRP A 155 9.31 -0.49 3.03
CA TRP A 155 10.15 -0.92 1.93
C TRP A 155 9.89 -2.39 1.57
N PHE A 156 9.80 -2.70 0.30
CA PHE A 156 9.63 -4.04 -0.21
C PHE A 156 10.88 -4.48 -1.00
N ILE A 157 11.68 -5.47 -0.51
CA ILE A 157 11.36 -6.43 0.49
C ILE A 157 12.59 -6.78 1.35
N GLY A 158 12.38 -7.25 2.58
CA GLY A 158 13.47 -7.70 3.44
C GLY A 158 14.33 -8.79 2.80
N ARG A 159 13.70 -9.90 2.41
CA ARG A 159 14.31 -11.00 1.67
C ARG A 159 13.43 -11.40 0.50
N GLY A 160 14.02 -11.72 -0.62
CA GLY A 160 13.31 -12.23 -1.78
C GLY A 160 14.15 -13.24 -2.53
N GLY A 161 13.50 -14.02 -3.38
CA GLY A 161 14.13 -14.94 -4.34
C GLY A 161 13.78 -14.56 -5.77
N LEU A 162 13.19 -13.40 -6.00
CA LEU A 162 12.76 -12.97 -7.32
C LEU A 162 13.95 -12.38 -8.08
N PRO A 163 14.33 -12.95 -9.25
CA PRO A 163 15.49 -12.50 -10.02
C PRO A 163 15.45 -11.01 -10.39
N ASP A 164 14.24 -10.49 -10.64
CA ASP A 164 14.01 -9.13 -11.14
C ASP A 164 14.14 -8.04 -10.07
N ASN A 165 14.18 -8.45 -8.79
CA ASN A 165 14.18 -7.51 -7.64
C ASN A 165 15.45 -7.61 -6.79
N LYS A 166 16.52 -8.10 -7.33
CA LYS A 166 17.78 -8.38 -6.61
C LYS A 166 18.41 -7.17 -5.90
N TYR A 167 18.08 -5.96 -6.32
CA TYR A 167 18.62 -4.73 -5.73
C TYR A 167 17.75 -4.14 -4.63
N THR A 168 16.61 -4.76 -4.30
CA THR A 168 15.67 -4.24 -3.29
C THR A 168 15.83 -4.88 -1.92
N TYR A 169 16.55 -5.98 -1.80
CA TYR A 169 16.68 -6.75 -0.57
C TYR A 169 17.45 -5.97 0.51
N LEU A 170 16.96 -6.09 1.74
CA LEU A 170 17.56 -5.44 2.92
C LEU A 170 18.48 -6.36 3.71
N PHE A 171 18.37 -7.67 3.49
CA PHE A 171 19.14 -8.68 4.22
C PHE A 171 20.14 -9.40 3.33
N GLU A 172 21.26 -9.75 3.94
CA GLU A 172 22.21 -10.71 3.36
C GLU A 172 21.58 -12.11 3.27
N PRO A 173 22.13 -13.00 2.45
CA PRO A 173 21.73 -14.41 2.48
C PRO A 173 21.86 -15.05 3.87
N THR A 174 22.86 -14.63 4.64
CA THR A 174 23.06 -15.06 6.03
C THR A 174 21.93 -14.53 6.93
N PRO A 175 21.26 -15.40 7.70
CA PRO A 175 20.19 -14.99 8.61
C PRO A 175 20.63 -13.92 9.62
N GLY A 176 19.77 -12.92 9.85
CA GLY A 176 19.98 -11.88 10.86
C GLY A 176 20.93 -10.75 10.48
N GLN A 177 21.49 -10.76 9.26
CA GLN A 177 22.41 -9.71 8.80
C GLN A 177 21.75 -8.79 7.78
N LEU A 178 21.86 -7.48 8.00
CA LEU A 178 21.49 -6.46 7.03
C LEU A 178 22.61 -6.26 6.02
N ASN A 179 22.24 -6.15 4.75
CA ASN A 179 23.15 -5.64 3.73
C ASN A 179 23.25 -4.10 3.81
N ASP A 180 24.02 -3.48 2.93
CA ASP A 180 24.23 -2.04 2.97
C ASP A 180 22.96 -1.23 2.69
N LEU A 181 22.05 -1.74 1.84
CA LEU A 181 20.75 -1.12 1.62
C LEU A 181 19.87 -1.17 2.87
N GLY A 182 19.88 -2.28 3.59
CA GLY A 182 19.17 -2.43 4.86
C GLY A 182 19.72 -1.52 5.95
N LYS A 183 21.05 -1.39 6.05
CA LYS A 183 21.70 -0.44 6.97
C LYS A 183 21.32 1.00 6.60
N LEU A 184 21.34 1.36 5.31
CA LEU A 184 20.87 2.66 4.83
C LEU A 184 19.44 2.92 5.24
N TYR A 185 18.50 1.99 4.97
CA TYR A 185 17.09 2.15 5.33
C TYR A 185 16.89 2.50 6.81
N LEU A 186 17.60 1.81 7.70
CA LEU A 186 17.54 2.08 9.14
C LEU A 186 18.22 3.38 9.57
N SER A 187 19.14 3.92 8.76
CA SER A 187 19.86 5.17 9.04
C SER A 187 19.14 6.41 8.54
N LEU A 188 18.17 6.25 7.63
CA LEU A 188 17.41 7.38 7.10
C LEU A 188 16.54 8.00 8.21
N PRO A 189 16.36 9.33 8.21
CA PRO A 189 15.42 9.99 9.14
C PRO A 189 14.01 9.45 8.95
N TRP A 190 13.36 9.08 10.04
CA TRP A 190 11.98 8.62 10.04
C TRP A 190 11.22 9.15 11.27
N THR A 191 9.98 9.59 11.03
CA THR A 191 9.08 10.15 12.04
C THR A 191 7.68 9.54 11.96
N LYS A 192 7.44 8.64 11.00
CA LYS A 192 6.13 8.04 10.68
C LYS A 192 5.95 6.66 11.33
#